data_b82a3dbc2a10bca6c1a3c540f0ae4f27
#
_entry.id   b82a3dbc2a10bca6c1a3c540f0ae4f27
#
_cell.length_a   1.000
_cell.length_b   1.000
_cell.length_c   1.000
_cell.angle_alpha   90.00
_cell.angle_beta   90.00
_cell.angle_gamma   90.00
#
_symmetry.space_group_name_H-M   'P 1'
#
loop_
_entity.id
_entity.type
_entity.pdbx_description
1 polymer ?
#
loop_
_entity_poly.entity_id
_entity_poly.type
_entity_poly.pdbx_seq_one_letter_code
_entity_poly.pdbx_strand_id
1 'polypeptide(L)'
;MEAIKRVRLSEIAELITKGTTPTTLGYNFQEDGVNFLKIECFSEDGTYIKEKTAHISEECHEKLKRSKLRTGDILFSIAGAIGRVAVVTEEMLPANTNQALAIIRVTRDDIYLPYIKLILTSQIVKAQFERKKQGVAQLNISLKDINELEIPLPEKSKQIECASLLEKISGIITARQKQLQKLDDLVKARFIELFGEPLSNQKGWQTMSIVEAAPIKSQRGDLADEVWLLNLDAVEAQTGTVLFKHRVQSGEINASTVYFTAESVLYSKLRPYLNKVVMPDEDGVATSEMIPMYPLADRLNRAYLCYWLRSDAFVRHISEKVAGAKMPRVSMDYFRSLAIEMPPLELQEQFAAFVEQIDKSKVAVQKALDEAQLLFDSLMQKYFG
;
A
#
# COMPACT_ATOMS: atom_id res chain seq x y z
N MET A 1 -28.07 -7.75 -26.74
CA MET A 1 -26.69 -8.20 -26.55
C MET A 1 -26.70 -9.73 -26.70
N GLU A 2 -25.92 -10.28 -27.63
CA GLU A 2 -25.76 -11.74 -27.68
C GLU A 2 -25.13 -12.20 -26.35
N ALA A 3 -25.65 -13.28 -25.80
CA ALA A 3 -25.15 -13.88 -24.59
C ALA A 3 -23.70 -14.35 -24.84
N ILE A 4 -22.73 -13.77 -24.12
CA ILE A 4 -21.32 -14.19 -24.23
C ILE A 4 -21.23 -15.65 -23.82
N LYS A 5 -20.69 -16.50 -24.69
CA LYS A 5 -20.46 -17.93 -24.41
C LYS A 5 -19.59 -18.07 -23.18
N ARG A 6 -20.02 -18.87 -22.21
CA ARG A 6 -19.19 -19.29 -21.07
C ARG A 6 -18.55 -20.63 -21.37
N VAL A 7 -17.29 -20.79 -21.01
CA VAL A 7 -16.52 -22.03 -21.18
C VAL A 7 -15.80 -22.35 -19.87
N ARG A 8 -15.56 -23.63 -19.64
CA ARG A 8 -14.68 -24.04 -18.53
C ARG A 8 -13.21 -23.77 -18.87
N LEU A 9 -12.42 -23.39 -17.88
CA LEU A 9 -11.00 -23.13 -18.09
C LEU A 9 -10.29 -24.37 -18.64
N SER A 10 -10.70 -25.59 -18.23
CA SER A 10 -10.20 -26.86 -18.77
C SER A 10 -10.49 -27.07 -20.26
N GLU A 11 -11.47 -26.38 -20.87
CA GLU A 11 -11.77 -26.49 -22.30
C GLU A 11 -10.82 -25.67 -23.17
N ILE A 12 -10.16 -24.68 -22.57
CA ILE A 12 -9.24 -23.77 -23.28
C ILE A 12 -7.77 -23.98 -22.93
N ALA A 13 -7.48 -24.60 -21.79
CA ALA A 13 -6.12 -24.87 -21.32
C ALA A 13 -5.61 -26.20 -21.89
N GLU A 14 -4.38 -26.19 -22.42
CA GLU A 14 -3.64 -27.40 -22.76
C GLU A 14 -3.24 -28.18 -21.50
N LEU A 15 -2.88 -27.44 -20.45
CA LEU A 15 -2.39 -28.02 -19.19
C LEU A 15 -2.89 -27.19 -18.01
N ILE A 16 -3.44 -27.86 -17.01
CA ILE A 16 -3.67 -27.30 -15.67
C ILE A 16 -3.02 -28.24 -14.66
N THR A 17 -1.94 -27.79 -14.02
CA THR A 17 -1.17 -28.58 -13.05
C THR A 17 -0.67 -27.67 -11.94
N LYS A 18 0.13 -28.18 -11.01
CA LYS A 18 0.82 -27.40 -9.97
C LYS A 18 2.23 -27.92 -9.76
N GLY A 19 3.05 -27.09 -9.17
CA GLY A 19 4.43 -27.46 -8.88
C GLY A 19 4.59 -28.41 -7.69
N THR A 20 5.84 -28.67 -7.36
CA THR A 20 6.26 -29.49 -6.23
C THR A 20 7.45 -28.82 -5.58
N THR A 21 7.46 -28.72 -4.24
CA THR A 21 8.58 -28.14 -3.50
C THR A 21 9.80 -29.09 -3.57
N PRO A 22 11.01 -28.60 -3.89
CA PRO A 22 12.22 -29.42 -4.01
C PRO A 22 12.52 -30.26 -2.78
N THR A 23 12.30 -29.73 -1.58
CA THR A 23 12.55 -30.41 -0.32
C THR A 23 11.70 -31.68 -0.12
N THR A 24 10.54 -31.80 -0.76
CA THR A 24 9.72 -33.03 -0.73
C THR A 24 10.34 -34.16 -1.52
N LEU A 25 11.30 -33.85 -2.39
CA LEU A 25 12.09 -34.85 -3.18
C LEU A 25 13.52 -34.95 -2.66
N GLY A 26 13.85 -34.34 -1.50
CA GLY A 26 15.18 -34.40 -0.90
C GLY A 26 16.20 -33.41 -1.47
N TYR A 27 15.77 -32.44 -2.29
CA TYR A 27 16.65 -31.40 -2.83
C TYR A 27 16.55 -30.11 -1.99
N ASN A 28 17.67 -29.41 -1.85
CA ASN A 28 17.75 -28.10 -1.19
C ASN A 28 17.74 -26.97 -2.21
N PHE A 29 17.35 -25.77 -1.75
CA PHE A 29 17.57 -24.53 -2.49
C PHE A 29 19.06 -24.18 -2.52
N GLN A 30 19.49 -23.48 -3.56
CA GLN A 30 20.86 -23.05 -3.80
C GLN A 30 20.94 -21.53 -3.94
N GLU A 31 22.15 -20.99 -3.88
CA GLU A 31 22.38 -19.56 -4.13
C GLU A 31 22.21 -19.21 -5.61
N ASP A 32 22.63 -20.11 -6.50
CA ASP A 32 22.53 -19.96 -7.95
C ASP A 32 21.95 -21.24 -8.60
N GLY A 33 21.50 -21.12 -9.85
CA GLY A 33 20.97 -22.23 -10.64
C GLY A 33 19.69 -21.91 -11.39
N VAL A 34 18.86 -22.93 -11.60
CA VAL A 34 17.56 -22.79 -12.26
C VAL A 34 16.59 -22.06 -11.35
N ASN A 35 15.87 -21.10 -11.90
CA ASN A 35 14.90 -20.29 -11.15
C ASN A 35 13.79 -21.15 -10.54
N PHE A 36 13.43 -20.84 -9.30
CA PHE A 36 12.30 -21.45 -8.62
C PHE A 36 11.33 -20.38 -8.14
N LEU A 37 10.24 -20.24 -8.88
CA LEU A 37 9.26 -19.18 -8.68
C LEU A 37 8.23 -19.57 -7.61
N LYS A 38 8.09 -18.72 -6.61
CA LYS A 38 7.07 -18.82 -5.57
C LYS A 38 6.17 -17.57 -5.64
N ILE A 39 5.07 -17.56 -4.89
CA ILE A 39 4.12 -16.45 -4.92
C ILE A 39 4.76 -15.10 -4.48
N GLU A 40 5.73 -15.13 -3.59
CA GLU A 40 6.49 -13.96 -3.15
C GLU A 40 7.37 -13.33 -4.23
N CYS A 41 7.66 -14.08 -5.32
CA CYS A 41 8.37 -13.56 -6.49
C CYS A 41 7.51 -12.61 -7.34
N PHE A 42 6.25 -12.41 -6.98
CA PHE A 42 5.31 -11.56 -7.71
C PHE A 42 4.68 -10.55 -6.78
N SER A 43 4.55 -9.29 -7.25
CA SER A 43 3.75 -8.26 -6.61
C SER A 43 2.24 -8.59 -6.71
N GLU A 44 1.39 -7.76 -6.12
CA GLU A 44 -0.07 -7.98 -6.14
C GLU A 44 -0.65 -7.94 -7.56
N ASP A 45 -0.09 -7.12 -8.45
CA ASP A 45 -0.47 -7.01 -9.86
C ASP A 45 0.16 -8.08 -10.77
N GLY A 46 0.99 -8.97 -10.18
CA GLY A 46 1.69 -10.05 -10.89
C GLY A 46 2.99 -9.63 -11.57
N THR A 47 3.56 -8.47 -11.22
CA THR A 47 4.89 -8.06 -11.68
C THR A 47 5.99 -8.90 -11.02
N TYR A 48 6.96 -9.34 -11.81
CA TYR A 48 8.07 -10.17 -11.32
C TYR A 48 9.07 -9.37 -10.48
N ILE A 49 9.43 -9.92 -9.32
CA ILE A 49 10.41 -9.39 -8.37
C ILE A 49 11.61 -10.33 -8.36
N LYS A 50 12.58 -10.07 -9.20
CA LYS A 50 13.72 -10.95 -9.46
C LYS A 50 14.52 -11.29 -8.20
N GLU A 51 14.69 -10.33 -7.30
CA GLU A 51 15.48 -10.44 -6.06
C GLU A 51 14.88 -11.46 -5.06
N LYS A 52 13.62 -11.85 -5.26
CA LYS A 52 12.93 -12.85 -4.43
C LYS A 52 12.95 -14.26 -5.03
N THR A 53 13.61 -14.43 -6.16
CA THR A 53 13.71 -15.72 -6.82
C THR A 53 14.63 -16.65 -6.05
N ALA A 54 14.15 -17.85 -5.74
CA ALA A 54 14.98 -18.93 -5.23
C ALA A 54 15.57 -19.73 -6.39
N HIS A 55 16.62 -20.52 -6.14
CA HIS A 55 17.28 -21.33 -7.15
C HIS A 55 17.36 -22.80 -6.75
N ILE A 56 17.39 -23.69 -7.75
CA ILE A 56 17.51 -25.13 -7.60
C ILE A 56 18.56 -25.67 -8.56
N SER A 57 19.07 -26.88 -8.27
CA SER A 57 20.00 -27.54 -9.17
C SER A 57 19.34 -28.02 -10.49
N GLU A 58 20.13 -28.14 -11.55
CA GLU A 58 19.68 -28.70 -12.82
C GLU A 58 19.10 -30.12 -12.63
N GLU A 59 19.70 -30.93 -11.75
CA GLU A 59 19.18 -32.26 -11.45
C GLU A 59 17.77 -32.20 -10.85
N CYS A 60 17.53 -31.28 -9.91
CA CYS A 60 16.21 -31.03 -9.35
C CYS A 60 15.22 -30.56 -10.42
N HIS A 61 15.63 -29.64 -11.29
CA HIS A 61 14.84 -29.16 -12.43
C HIS A 61 14.41 -30.32 -13.34
N GLU A 62 15.33 -31.26 -13.67
CA GLU A 62 15.01 -32.42 -14.49
C GLU A 62 14.06 -33.42 -13.79
N LYS A 63 14.12 -33.54 -12.47
CA LYS A 63 13.17 -34.36 -11.70
C LYS A 63 11.79 -33.72 -11.62
N LEU A 64 11.73 -32.40 -11.56
CA LEU A 64 10.48 -31.63 -11.45
C LEU A 64 9.78 -31.40 -12.81
N LYS A 65 9.75 -32.38 -13.68
CA LYS A 65 9.24 -32.31 -15.08
C LYS A 65 7.85 -31.65 -15.20
N ARG A 66 6.94 -31.94 -14.24
CA ARG A 66 5.55 -31.44 -14.26
C ARG A 66 5.42 -29.96 -14.00
N SER A 67 6.40 -29.35 -13.35
CA SER A 67 6.40 -27.94 -12.97
C SER A 67 7.40 -27.11 -13.78
N LYS A 68 7.96 -27.65 -14.87
CA LYS A 68 8.75 -26.86 -15.80
C LYS A 68 7.88 -25.83 -16.49
N LEU A 69 8.24 -24.57 -16.31
CA LEU A 69 7.51 -23.44 -16.85
C LEU A 69 7.91 -23.14 -18.29
N ARG A 70 7.00 -22.53 -19.05
CA ARG A 70 7.20 -22.01 -20.40
C ARG A 70 6.73 -20.56 -20.48
N THR A 71 7.28 -19.80 -21.40
CA THR A 71 6.78 -18.46 -21.72
C THR A 71 5.28 -18.52 -22.01
N GLY A 72 4.52 -17.60 -21.42
CA GLY A 72 3.07 -17.55 -21.56
C GLY A 72 2.29 -18.43 -20.58
N ASP A 73 2.94 -19.29 -19.77
CA ASP A 73 2.24 -19.99 -18.68
C ASP A 73 1.66 -18.97 -17.69
N ILE A 74 0.40 -19.15 -17.31
CA ILE A 74 -0.25 -18.36 -16.29
C ILE A 74 -0.07 -19.07 -14.95
N LEU A 75 0.52 -18.37 -13.98
CA LEU A 75 0.65 -18.81 -12.60
C LEU A 75 -0.48 -18.24 -11.77
N PHE A 76 -1.31 -19.09 -11.21
CA PHE A 76 -2.43 -18.72 -10.35
C PHE A 76 -2.19 -19.22 -8.93
N SER A 77 -2.21 -18.31 -7.95
CA SER A 77 -2.02 -18.70 -6.55
C SER A 77 -3.26 -19.39 -5.98
N ILE A 78 -3.08 -20.64 -5.56
CA ILE A 78 -4.12 -21.50 -4.96
C ILE A 78 -3.99 -21.66 -3.45
N ALA A 79 -2.91 -21.14 -2.87
CA ALA A 79 -2.66 -21.11 -1.42
C ALA A 79 -1.88 -19.84 -1.04
N GLY A 80 -2.05 -19.37 0.19
CA GLY A 80 -1.44 -18.12 0.66
C GLY A 80 -2.17 -16.89 0.09
N ALA A 81 -1.54 -16.14 -0.80
CA ALA A 81 -2.14 -14.99 -1.50
C ALA A 81 -3.05 -15.45 -2.65
N ILE A 82 -4.15 -16.10 -2.31
CA ILE A 82 -5.07 -16.73 -3.27
C ILE A 82 -5.61 -15.72 -4.29
N GLY A 83 -5.62 -16.13 -5.57
CA GLY A 83 -6.14 -15.31 -6.67
C GLY A 83 -5.12 -14.34 -7.28
N ARG A 84 -3.88 -14.31 -6.79
CA ARG A 84 -2.79 -13.58 -7.46
C ARG A 84 -2.43 -14.29 -8.75
N VAL A 85 -2.25 -13.52 -9.83
CA VAL A 85 -2.00 -14.04 -11.18
C VAL A 85 -0.73 -13.40 -11.75
N ALA A 86 0.15 -14.22 -12.29
CA ALA A 86 1.33 -13.77 -13.04
C ALA A 86 1.42 -14.52 -14.37
N VAL A 87 2.12 -13.95 -15.34
CA VAL A 87 2.41 -14.58 -16.63
C VAL A 87 3.92 -14.77 -16.73
N VAL A 88 4.34 -15.98 -17.06
CA VAL A 88 5.77 -16.31 -17.21
C VAL A 88 6.34 -15.65 -18.44
N THR A 89 7.42 -14.91 -18.27
CA THR A 89 8.19 -14.26 -19.34
C THR A 89 9.51 -15.00 -19.60
N GLU A 90 10.19 -14.69 -20.69
CA GLU A 90 11.47 -15.31 -21.06
C GLU A 90 12.56 -15.08 -20.01
N GLU A 91 12.58 -13.89 -19.39
CA GLU A 91 13.56 -13.54 -18.34
C GLU A 91 13.48 -14.43 -17.09
N MET A 92 12.32 -15.07 -16.87
CA MET A 92 12.10 -15.97 -15.73
C MET A 92 12.63 -17.39 -15.97
N LEU A 93 12.96 -17.75 -17.22
CA LEU A 93 13.30 -19.10 -17.62
C LEU A 93 14.82 -19.35 -17.65
N PRO A 94 15.29 -20.61 -17.46
CA PRO A 94 14.48 -21.80 -17.10
C PRO A 94 13.96 -21.73 -15.67
N ALA A 95 12.75 -22.27 -15.43
CA ALA A 95 12.13 -22.18 -14.11
C ALA A 95 11.18 -23.35 -13.76
N ASN A 96 11.02 -23.56 -12.45
CA ASN A 96 9.98 -24.39 -11.85
C ASN A 96 9.17 -23.57 -10.83
N THR A 97 8.10 -24.15 -10.29
CA THR A 97 7.30 -23.55 -9.23
C THR A 97 6.86 -24.60 -8.18
N ASN A 98 6.33 -24.11 -7.04
CA ASN A 98 5.86 -24.94 -5.94
C ASN A 98 4.37 -25.31 -6.06
N GLN A 99 3.87 -26.07 -5.08
CA GLN A 99 2.46 -26.49 -5.05
C GLN A 99 1.45 -25.39 -4.72
N ALA A 100 1.88 -24.21 -4.33
CA ALA A 100 1.00 -23.08 -4.05
C ALA A 100 0.57 -22.32 -5.31
N LEU A 101 1.23 -22.60 -6.45
CA LEU A 101 0.92 -22.02 -7.75
C LEU A 101 0.38 -23.10 -8.71
N ALA A 102 -0.83 -22.88 -9.22
CA ALA A 102 -1.33 -23.61 -10.37
C ALA A 102 -0.68 -23.04 -11.64
N ILE A 103 -0.30 -23.91 -12.55
CA ILE A 103 0.21 -23.61 -13.89
C ILE A 103 -0.92 -23.83 -14.86
N ILE A 104 -1.33 -22.78 -15.54
CA ILE A 104 -2.38 -22.81 -16.58
C ILE A 104 -1.71 -22.48 -17.90
N ARG A 105 -1.61 -23.44 -18.80
CA ARG A 105 -1.02 -23.28 -20.12
C ARG A 105 -2.11 -23.22 -21.17
N VAL A 106 -2.11 -22.13 -21.93
CA VAL A 106 -3.06 -21.90 -23.02
C VAL A 106 -2.28 -21.66 -24.30
N THR A 107 -2.49 -22.53 -25.29
CA THR A 107 -1.77 -22.50 -26.58
C THR A 107 -2.70 -22.23 -27.78
N ARG A 108 -3.99 -22.06 -27.52
CA ARG A 108 -4.99 -21.82 -28.57
C ARG A 108 -4.85 -20.42 -29.19
N ASP A 109 -4.85 -20.37 -30.51
CA ASP A 109 -4.69 -19.11 -31.30
C ASP A 109 -5.86 -18.15 -31.18
N ASP A 110 -7.07 -18.66 -30.81
CA ASP A 110 -8.27 -17.83 -30.60
C ASP A 110 -8.34 -17.20 -29.19
N ILE A 111 -7.33 -17.45 -28.35
CA ILE A 111 -7.23 -16.91 -26.99
C ILE A 111 -6.18 -15.78 -26.93
N TYR A 112 -6.56 -14.69 -26.24
CA TYR A 112 -5.66 -13.59 -25.92
C TYR A 112 -5.25 -13.68 -24.44
N LEU A 113 -4.02 -14.04 -24.14
CA LEU A 113 -3.53 -14.30 -22.78
C LEU A 113 -3.76 -13.14 -21.81
N PRO A 114 -3.55 -11.86 -22.17
CA PRO A 114 -3.85 -10.74 -21.27
C PRO A 114 -5.33 -10.69 -20.84
N TYR A 115 -6.26 -11.08 -21.72
CA TYR A 115 -7.67 -11.20 -21.38
C TYR A 115 -7.90 -12.30 -20.32
N ILE A 116 -7.26 -13.47 -20.46
CA ILE A 116 -7.35 -14.54 -19.46
C ILE A 116 -6.75 -14.11 -18.13
N LYS A 117 -5.60 -13.40 -18.13
CA LYS A 117 -5.03 -12.82 -16.90
C LYS A 117 -6.05 -11.93 -16.18
N LEU A 118 -6.68 -11.00 -16.88
CA LEU A 118 -7.66 -10.07 -16.32
C LEU A 118 -8.88 -10.80 -15.75
N ILE A 119 -9.41 -11.78 -16.48
CA ILE A 119 -10.60 -12.51 -16.03
C ILE A 119 -10.32 -13.33 -14.77
N LEU A 120 -9.12 -13.94 -14.67
CA LEU A 120 -8.71 -14.71 -13.50
C LEU A 120 -8.57 -13.83 -12.24
N THR A 121 -8.35 -12.53 -12.36
CA THR A 121 -8.35 -11.57 -11.25
C THR A 121 -9.73 -10.97 -10.94
N SER A 122 -10.73 -11.22 -11.78
CA SER A 122 -12.07 -10.61 -11.70
C SER A 122 -12.91 -11.12 -10.54
N GLN A 123 -13.94 -10.35 -10.18
CA GLN A 123 -14.91 -10.72 -9.13
C GLN A 123 -15.71 -11.98 -9.49
N ILE A 124 -15.95 -12.24 -10.78
CA ILE A 124 -16.68 -13.46 -11.20
C ILE A 124 -15.91 -14.73 -10.82
N VAL A 125 -14.57 -14.70 -10.93
CA VAL A 125 -13.72 -15.83 -10.54
C VAL A 125 -13.63 -15.92 -9.01
N LYS A 126 -13.46 -14.80 -8.32
CA LYS A 126 -13.47 -14.76 -6.85
C LYS A 126 -14.78 -15.30 -6.28
N ALA A 127 -15.92 -14.87 -6.82
CA ALA A 127 -17.25 -15.32 -6.38
C ALA A 127 -17.47 -16.83 -6.60
N GLN A 128 -16.90 -17.44 -7.67
CA GLN A 128 -16.99 -18.88 -7.88
C GLN A 128 -16.23 -19.65 -6.79
N PHE A 129 -15.08 -19.16 -6.35
CA PHE A 129 -14.33 -19.76 -5.24
C PHE A 129 -15.01 -19.53 -3.88
N GLU A 130 -15.59 -18.36 -3.66
CA GLU A 130 -16.30 -18.06 -2.41
C GLU A 130 -17.55 -18.90 -2.20
N ARG A 131 -18.30 -19.21 -3.25
CA ARG A 131 -19.45 -20.13 -3.17
C ARG A 131 -19.05 -21.53 -2.72
N LYS A 132 -17.79 -21.95 -3.00
CA LYS A 132 -17.25 -23.23 -2.56
C LYS A 132 -16.70 -23.22 -1.12
N LYS A 133 -16.59 -22.04 -0.48
CA LYS A 133 -16.08 -21.84 0.89
C LYS A 133 -16.95 -22.38 2.01
N GLN A 134 -18.21 -22.75 1.78
CA GLN A 134 -19.15 -23.10 2.84
C GLN A 134 -18.62 -24.24 3.71
N GLY A 135 -18.15 -23.90 4.94
CA GLY A 135 -17.78 -24.85 5.97
C GLY A 135 -16.27 -25.05 6.25
N VAL A 136 -15.35 -24.28 5.67
CA VAL A 136 -13.89 -24.47 5.85
C VAL A 136 -13.21 -23.22 6.40
N ALA A 137 -12.40 -23.36 7.45
CA ALA A 137 -11.72 -22.23 8.12
C ALA A 137 -10.60 -21.58 7.29
N GLN A 138 -10.02 -22.29 6.30
CA GLN A 138 -8.98 -21.78 5.43
C GLN A 138 -9.25 -22.16 3.96
N LEU A 139 -9.25 -21.16 3.07
CA LEU A 139 -9.48 -21.37 1.66
C LEU A 139 -8.23 -21.99 1.02
N ASN A 140 -8.35 -23.23 0.53
CA ASN A 140 -7.40 -23.84 -0.39
C ASN A 140 -8.15 -24.19 -1.67
N ILE A 141 -7.71 -23.61 -2.79
CA ILE A 141 -8.28 -23.89 -4.10
C ILE A 141 -7.61 -25.15 -4.66
N SER A 142 -8.41 -26.12 -5.09
CA SER A 142 -7.91 -27.34 -5.72
C SER A 142 -7.72 -27.16 -7.23
N LEU A 143 -6.91 -28.01 -7.86
CA LEU A 143 -6.80 -28.04 -9.33
C LEU A 143 -8.15 -28.37 -9.99
N LYS A 144 -9.01 -29.15 -9.33
CA LYS A 144 -10.37 -29.40 -9.80
C LYS A 144 -11.18 -28.10 -9.88
N ASP A 145 -11.07 -27.24 -8.87
CA ASP A 145 -11.77 -25.97 -8.86
C ASP A 145 -11.30 -25.05 -9.98
N ILE A 146 -9.99 -25.05 -10.28
CA ILE A 146 -9.43 -24.29 -11.42
C ILE A 146 -9.95 -24.84 -12.76
N ASN A 147 -10.01 -26.16 -12.92
CA ASN A 147 -10.51 -26.80 -14.13
C ASN A 147 -11.98 -26.48 -14.40
N GLU A 148 -12.79 -26.37 -13.33
CA GLU A 148 -14.24 -26.12 -13.38
C GLU A 148 -14.60 -24.64 -13.45
N LEU A 149 -13.61 -23.71 -13.40
CA LEU A 149 -13.88 -22.28 -13.52
C LEU A 149 -14.58 -21.97 -14.83
N GLU A 150 -15.76 -21.35 -14.75
CA GLU A 150 -16.50 -20.86 -15.89
C GLU A 150 -16.17 -19.40 -16.16
N ILE A 151 -15.66 -19.15 -17.36
CA ILE A 151 -15.26 -17.81 -17.80
C ILE A 151 -16.00 -17.39 -19.07
N PRO A 152 -16.38 -16.11 -19.22
CA PRO A 152 -16.88 -15.60 -20.49
C PRO A 152 -15.75 -15.58 -21.51
N LEU A 153 -16.01 -16.13 -22.70
CA LEU A 153 -15.06 -16.19 -23.80
C LEU A 153 -15.67 -15.62 -25.08
N PRO A 154 -15.58 -14.32 -25.31
CA PRO A 154 -15.98 -13.71 -26.57
C PRO A 154 -14.98 -14.03 -27.68
N GLU A 155 -15.27 -13.62 -28.91
CA GLU A 155 -14.32 -13.69 -30.01
C GLU A 155 -13.02 -12.92 -29.73
N LYS A 156 -11.91 -13.33 -30.34
CA LYS A 156 -10.56 -12.83 -30.03
C LYS A 156 -10.44 -11.31 -30.18
N SER A 157 -11.10 -10.71 -31.18
CA SER A 157 -11.14 -9.26 -31.37
C SER A 157 -11.67 -8.52 -30.15
N LYS A 158 -12.77 -9.01 -29.56
CA LYS A 158 -13.34 -8.44 -28.33
C LYS A 158 -12.48 -8.69 -27.09
N GLN A 159 -11.80 -9.85 -27.02
CA GLN A 159 -10.82 -10.11 -25.96
C GLN A 159 -9.69 -9.07 -25.98
N ILE A 160 -9.15 -8.78 -27.18
CA ILE A 160 -8.09 -7.77 -27.38
C ILE A 160 -8.59 -6.37 -27.02
N GLU A 161 -9.78 -5.98 -27.52
CA GLU A 161 -10.39 -4.68 -27.22
C GLU A 161 -10.55 -4.47 -25.71
N CYS A 162 -11.17 -5.44 -25.03
CA CYS A 162 -11.38 -5.42 -23.59
C CYS A 162 -10.06 -5.32 -22.80
N ALA A 163 -9.11 -6.18 -23.10
CA ALA A 163 -7.84 -6.22 -22.40
C ALA A 163 -7.04 -4.92 -22.62
N SER A 164 -6.96 -4.44 -23.87
CA SER A 164 -6.25 -3.19 -24.18
C SER A 164 -6.85 -1.97 -23.49
N LEU A 165 -8.18 -1.91 -23.34
CA LEU A 165 -8.86 -0.82 -22.64
C LEU A 165 -8.54 -0.87 -21.13
N LEU A 166 -8.68 -2.04 -20.51
CA LEU A 166 -8.40 -2.23 -19.08
C LEU A 166 -6.92 -2.01 -18.73
N GLU A 167 -6.00 -2.46 -19.59
CA GLU A 167 -4.57 -2.20 -19.42
C GLU A 167 -4.22 -0.71 -19.50
N LYS A 168 -4.83 0.05 -20.41
CA LYS A 168 -4.65 1.51 -20.49
C LYS A 168 -5.11 2.20 -19.20
N ILE A 169 -6.28 1.82 -18.67
CA ILE A 169 -6.81 2.41 -17.43
C ILE A 169 -5.94 2.02 -16.23
N SER A 170 -5.52 0.75 -16.13
CA SER A 170 -4.57 0.30 -15.11
C SER A 170 -3.25 1.08 -15.16
N GLY A 171 -2.75 1.35 -16.36
CA GLY A 171 -1.58 2.22 -16.57
C GLY A 171 -1.79 3.64 -16.06
N ILE A 172 -2.98 4.22 -16.26
CA ILE A 172 -3.33 5.55 -15.73
C ILE A 172 -3.36 5.51 -14.20
N ILE A 173 -4.00 4.51 -13.59
CA ILE A 173 -4.06 4.32 -12.13
C ILE A 173 -2.64 4.27 -11.55
N THR A 174 -1.78 3.41 -12.10
CA THR A 174 -0.38 3.28 -11.67
C THR A 174 0.39 4.60 -11.82
N ALA A 175 0.20 5.32 -12.93
CA ALA A 175 0.85 6.61 -13.16
C ALA A 175 0.40 7.67 -12.15
N ARG A 176 -0.89 7.73 -11.79
CA ARG A 176 -1.41 8.66 -10.78
C ARG A 176 -0.90 8.34 -9.38
N GLN A 177 -0.85 7.06 -8.99
CA GLN A 177 -0.24 6.64 -7.72
C GLN A 177 1.23 7.07 -7.62
N LYS A 178 2.02 6.84 -8.67
CA LYS A 178 3.41 7.32 -8.75
C LYS A 178 3.52 8.84 -8.70
N GLN A 179 2.56 9.56 -9.28
CA GLN A 179 2.53 11.01 -9.25
C GLN A 179 2.30 11.52 -7.82
N LEU A 180 1.36 10.94 -7.06
CA LEU A 180 1.16 11.27 -5.64
C LEU A 180 2.43 11.04 -4.83
N GLN A 181 3.08 9.88 -4.99
CA GLN A 181 4.35 9.59 -4.31
C GLN A 181 5.43 10.62 -4.62
N LYS A 182 5.58 11.00 -5.90
CA LYS A 182 6.57 12.03 -6.30
C LYS A 182 6.27 13.41 -5.71
N LEU A 183 4.99 13.76 -5.53
CA LEU A 183 4.62 15.01 -4.87
C LEU A 183 5.01 14.99 -3.39
N ASP A 184 4.86 13.86 -2.70
CA ASP A 184 5.34 13.68 -1.33
C ASP A 184 6.87 13.78 -1.24
N ASP A 185 7.58 13.10 -2.13
CA ASP A 185 9.04 13.14 -2.20
C ASP A 185 9.56 14.56 -2.48
N LEU A 186 8.84 15.31 -3.32
CA LEU A 186 9.19 16.69 -3.64
C LEU A 186 9.09 17.62 -2.42
N VAL A 187 8.06 17.45 -1.58
CA VAL A 187 7.94 18.22 -0.33
C VAL A 187 9.07 17.88 0.63
N LYS A 188 9.41 16.60 0.79
CA LYS A 188 10.54 16.17 1.62
C LYS A 188 11.87 16.75 1.12
N ALA A 189 12.11 16.68 -0.18
CA ALA A 189 13.33 17.23 -0.79
C ALA A 189 13.41 18.75 -0.60
N ARG A 190 12.30 19.47 -0.76
CA ARG A 190 12.23 20.93 -0.54
C ARG A 190 12.48 21.30 0.91
N PHE A 191 11.99 20.50 1.87
CA PHE A 191 12.26 20.70 3.28
C PHE A 191 13.77 20.61 3.56
N ILE A 192 14.43 19.54 3.10
CA ILE A 192 15.86 19.32 3.29
C ILE A 192 16.70 20.43 2.61
N GLU A 193 16.32 20.85 1.41
CA GLU A 193 16.98 21.93 0.68
C GLU A 193 16.96 23.24 1.48
N LEU A 194 15.80 23.61 2.01
CA LEU A 194 15.62 24.88 2.73
C LEU A 194 16.23 24.83 4.14
N PHE A 195 16.03 23.77 4.87
CA PHE A 195 16.31 23.73 6.31
C PHE A 195 17.47 22.81 6.71
N GLY A 196 17.89 21.89 5.85
CA GLY A 196 18.79 20.80 6.20
C GLY A 196 18.07 19.63 6.84
N GLU A 197 18.81 18.59 7.18
CA GLU A 197 18.26 17.41 7.86
C GLU A 197 18.02 17.75 9.34
N PRO A 198 16.80 17.55 9.88
CA PRO A 198 16.49 17.77 11.30
C PRO A 198 17.44 17.07 12.25
N LEU A 199 17.68 17.66 13.40
CA LEU A 199 18.61 17.20 14.45
C LEU A 199 20.10 17.29 14.09
N SER A 200 20.46 17.40 12.82
CA SER A 200 21.85 17.55 12.39
C SER A 200 22.33 19.01 12.41
N ASN A 201 21.41 19.94 12.30
CA ASN A 201 21.60 21.38 12.24
C ASN A 201 22.77 21.83 11.29
N GLN A 202 22.84 21.21 10.13
CA GLN A 202 23.91 21.46 9.14
C GLN A 202 23.98 22.92 8.68
N LYS A 203 22.86 23.65 8.79
CA LYS A 203 22.77 25.06 8.40
C LYS A 203 23.06 26.04 9.53
N GLY A 204 23.32 25.53 10.75
CA GLY A 204 23.70 26.36 11.90
C GLY A 204 22.56 27.25 12.42
N TRP A 205 21.30 26.82 12.29
CA TRP A 205 20.15 27.54 12.84
C TRP A 205 20.22 27.64 14.37
N GLN A 206 19.68 28.70 14.93
CA GLN A 206 19.44 28.73 16.36
C GLN A 206 18.51 27.60 16.76
N THR A 207 18.70 27.04 17.95
CA THR A 207 17.83 25.99 18.49
C THR A 207 17.05 26.50 19.69
N MET A 208 15.84 25.96 19.84
CA MET A 208 14.95 26.25 20.98
C MET A 208 14.39 24.94 21.52
N SER A 209 14.06 24.89 22.82
CA SER A 209 13.30 23.74 23.35
C SER A 209 11.98 23.59 22.59
N ILE A 210 11.66 22.34 22.19
CA ILE A 210 10.45 22.06 21.42
C ILE A 210 9.18 22.51 22.15
N VAL A 211 9.16 22.43 23.49
CA VAL A 211 8.02 22.87 24.30
C VAL A 211 7.93 24.38 24.49
N GLU A 212 9.05 25.10 24.33
CA GLU A 212 9.06 26.56 24.30
C GLU A 212 8.63 27.09 22.95
N ALA A 213 9.01 26.41 21.86
CA ALA A 213 8.63 26.77 20.50
C ALA A 213 7.17 26.37 20.17
N ALA A 214 6.73 25.22 20.70
CA ALA A 214 5.39 24.69 20.52
C ALA A 214 4.85 24.10 21.85
N PRO A 215 4.26 24.92 22.73
CA PRO A 215 3.72 24.45 24.01
C PRO A 215 2.73 23.28 23.85
N ILE A 216 2.94 22.24 24.68
CA ILE A 216 2.07 21.06 24.73
C ILE A 216 0.95 21.33 25.72
N LYS A 217 -0.28 21.41 25.24
CA LYS A 217 -1.45 21.66 26.07
C LYS A 217 -2.71 21.02 25.47
N SER A 218 -3.62 20.57 26.34
CA SER A 218 -4.96 20.19 25.92
C SER A 218 -5.82 21.46 25.94
N GLN A 219 -6.16 21.97 24.77
CA GLN A 219 -6.92 23.22 24.64
C GLN A 219 -8.26 22.91 24.01
N ARG A 220 -9.33 23.18 24.77
CA ARG A 220 -10.70 23.08 24.27
C ARG A 220 -10.96 24.27 23.34
N GLY A 221 -11.34 23.95 22.10
CA GLY A 221 -11.83 24.91 21.10
C GLY A 221 -13.34 25.01 21.11
N ASP A 222 -13.89 25.62 20.07
CA ASP A 222 -15.33 25.68 19.85
C ASP A 222 -15.83 24.30 19.38
N LEU A 223 -16.43 23.57 20.32
CA LEU A 223 -17.00 22.27 20.05
C LEU A 223 -18.51 22.36 19.90
N ALA A 224 -19.02 21.83 18.80
CA ALA A 224 -20.45 21.62 18.59
C ALA A 224 -20.97 20.44 19.44
N ASP A 225 -22.27 20.15 19.34
CA ASP A 225 -22.85 18.98 20.01
C ASP A 225 -22.23 17.68 19.48
N GLU A 226 -21.88 17.64 18.19
CA GLU A 226 -21.17 16.58 17.54
C GLU A 226 -19.71 16.97 17.31
N VAL A 227 -18.78 16.22 17.90
CA VAL A 227 -17.35 16.53 17.97
C VAL A 227 -16.54 15.54 17.16
N TRP A 228 -15.51 16.01 16.45
CA TRP A 228 -14.55 15.15 15.81
C TRP A 228 -13.65 14.44 16.84
N LEU A 229 -13.73 13.12 16.89
CA LEU A 229 -12.84 12.25 17.67
C LEU A 229 -11.76 11.66 16.75
N LEU A 230 -10.51 12.12 16.91
CA LEU A 230 -9.37 11.60 16.18
C LEU A 230 -8.77 10.38 16.90
N ASN A 231 -9.02 9.21 16.37
CA ASN A 231 -8.37 7.97 16.77
C ASN A 231 -7.14 7.68 15.89
N LEU A 232 -6.20 6.87 16.41
CA LEU A 232 -4.97 6.54 15.67
C LEU A 232 -5.21 5.70 14.42
N ASP A 233 -6.28 4.91 14.34
CA ASP A 233 -6.68 4.15 13.16
C ASP A 233 -7.19 5.02 12.01
N ALA A 234 -7.71 6.21 12.34
CA ALA A 234 -8.13 7.21 11.36
C ALA A 234 -6.95 7.99 10.73
N VAL A 235 -5.72 7.80 11.21
CA VAL A 235 -4.52 8.46 10.68
C VAL A 235 -3.68 7.47 9.90
N GLU A 236 -3.45 7.76 8.64
CA GLU A 236 -2.57 6.96 7.79
C GLU A 236 -1.11 7.05 8.27
N ALA A 237 -0.44 5.90 8.30
CA ALA A 237 0.97 5.85 8.66
C ALA A 237 1.84 6.50 7.57
N GLN A 238 2.94 7.15 7.98
CA GLN A 238 3.93 7.84 7.14
C GLN A 238 3.45 9.14 6.48
N THR A 239 2.17 9.29 6.20
CA THR A 239 1.61 10.49 5.53
C THR A 239 0.95 11.46 6.51
N GLY A 240 0.43 10.96 7.64
CA GLY A 240 -0.36 11.73 8.58
C GLY A 240 -1.72 12.17 8.00
N THR A 241 -2.13 11.61 6.87
CA THR A 241 -3.43 11.86 6.25
C THR A 241 -4.55 11.34 7.14
N VAL A 242 -5.58 12.15 7.35
CA VAL A 242 -6.80 11.72 8.03
C VAL A 242 -7.68 10.99 7.02
N LEU A 243 -7.85 9.67 7.22
CA LEU A 243 -8.59 8.79 6.31
C LEU A 243 -10.11 8.99 6.43
N PHE A 244 -10.59 9.24 7.66
CA PHE A 244 -11.99 9.51 7.95
C PHE A 244 -12.12 10.29 9.27
N LYS A 245 -13.19 11.06 9.39
CA LYS A 245 -13.52 11.79 10.60
C LYS A 245 -14.63 11.07 11.37
N HIS A 246 -14.27 10.48 12.51
CA HIS A 246 -15.25 9.88 13.41
C HIS A 246 -15.92 10.97 14.24
N ARG A 247 -17.25 11.04 14.22
CA ARG A 247 -18.05 12.00 14.97
C ARG A 247 -18.67 11.31 16.19
N VAL A 248 -18.63 11.97 17.34
CA VAL A 248 -19.23 11.52 18.58
C VAL A 248 -20.00 12.66 19.24
N GLN A 249 -21.02 12.33 20.03
CA GLN A 249 -21.71 13.34 20.82
C GLN A 249 -20.80 13.87 21.93
N SER A 250 -20.85 15.15 22.24
CA SER A 250 -19.98 15.78 23.24
C SER A 250 -20.10 15.15 24.63
N GLY A 251 -21.26 14.57 24.97
CA GLY A 251 -21.49 13.83 26.20
C GLY A 251 -20.85 12.44 26.26
N GLU A 252 -20.36 11.90 25.14
CA GLU A 252 -19.70 10.59 25.03
C GLU A 252 -18.17 10.68 25.11
N ILE A 253 -17.62 11.90 25.23
CA ILE A 253 -16.18 12.13 25.31
C ILE A 253 -15.62 11.57 26.61
N ASN A 254 -14.68 10.64 26.50
CA ASN A 254 -14.02 10.03 27.65
C ASN A 254 -13.06 11.00 28.35
N ALA A 255 -12.92 10.86 29.66
CA ALA A 255 -11.99 11.67 30.47
C ALA A 255 -10.50 11.52 30.06
N SER A 256 -10.16 10.44 29.34
CA SER A 256 -8.79 10.17 28.84
C SER A 256 -8.49 10.80 27.48
N THR A 257 -9.41 11.60 26.92
CA THR A 257 -9.16 12.31 25.64
C THR A 257 -8.41 13.63 25.88
N VAL A 258 -7.73 14.10 24.85
CA VAL A 258 -7.10 15.42 24.81
C VAL A 258 -7.85 16.30 23.82
N TYR A 259 -8.08 17.56 24.18
CA TYR A 259 -8.68 18.55 23.29
C TYR A 259 -7.61 19.18 22.41
N PHE A 260 -7.95 19.46 21.18
CA PHE A 260 -7.10 20.18 20.24
C PHE A 260 -7.92 21.18 19.40
N THR A 261 -7.22 22.17 18.86
CA THR A 261 -7.80 23.12 17.90
C THR A 261 -7.14 22.97 16.54
N ALA A 262 -7.76 23.56 15.52
CA ALA A 262 -7.23 23.63 14.17
C ALA A 262 -5.82 24.26 14.09
N GLU A 263 -5.40 25.02 15.09
CA GLU A 263 -4.08 25.64 15.17
C GLU A 263 -2.96 24.68 15.61
N SER A 264 -3.31 23.51 16.12
CA SER A 264 -2.34 22.56 16.68
C SER A 264 -1.63 21.71 15.62
N VAL A 265 -0.54 21.09 16.01
CA VAL A 265 0.06 19.91 15.37
C VAL A 265 -0.08 18.75 16.34
N LEU A 266 -0.64 17.65 15.90
CA LEU A 266 -0.87 16.45 16.71
C LEU A 266 0.20 15.41 16.39
N TYR A 267 0.98 15.01 17.40
CA TYR A 267 2.02 14.00 17.28
C TYR A 267 1.65 12.73 18.04
N SER A 268 1.73 11.56 17.41
CA SER A 268 1.51 10.28 18.11
C SER A 268 2.75 9.80 18.86
N LYS A 269 2.66 9.71 20.19
CA LYS A 269 3.72 9.11 21.01
C LYS A 269 3.76 7.59 20.94
N LEU A 270 2.67 6.94 20.48
CA LEU A 270 2.56 5.49 20.35
C LEU A 270 3.10 5.04 19.00
N ARG A 271 4.01 4.08 19.01
CA ARG A 271 4.65 3.51 17.80
C ARG A 271 5.18 4.61 16.87
N PRO A 272 6.16 5.42 17.30
CA PRO A 272 6.60 6.61 16.56
C PRO A 272 7.13 6.28 15.15
N TYR A 273 7.58 5.05 14.91
CA TYR A 273 7.97 4.56 13.58
C TYR A 273 6.80 4.55 12.56
N LEU A 274 5.55 4.61 13.02
CA LEU A 274 4.39 4.78 12.14
C LEU A 274 4.24 6.22 11.64
N ASN A 275 5.01 7.16 12.18
CA ASN A 275 5.08 8.55 11.73
C ASN A 275 3.71 9.23 11.56
N LYS A 276 2.86 9.14 12.59
CA LYS A 276 1.52 9.74 12.58
C LYS A 276 1.57 11.13 13.19
N VAL A 277 1.69 12.14 12.33
CA VAL A 277 1.65 13.57 12.66
C VAL A 277 0.59 14.24 11.83
N VAL A 278 -0.32 14.95 12.47
CA VAL A 278 -1.51 15.54 11.83
C VAL A 278 -1.54 17.05 12.04
N MET A 279 -1.87 17.78 11.00
CA MET A 279 -2.32 19.18 11.09
C MET A 279 -3.84 19.17 10.95
N PRO A 280 -4.60 19.26 12.06
CA PRO A 280 -6.06 19.24 11.99
C PRO A 280 -6.60 20.49 11.26
N ASP A 281 -7.70 20.33 10.55
CA ASP A 281 -8.40 21.39 9.82
C ASP A 281 -9.60 21.95 10.58
N GLU A 282 -9.95 21.37 11.73
CA GLU A 282 -11.00 21.80 12.65
C GLU A 282 -10.68 21.40 14.09
N ASP A 283 -11.43 21.95 15.04
CA ASP A 283 -11.32 21.63 16.45
C ASP A 283 -11.89 20.24 16.76
N GLY A 284 -11.34 19.60 17.80
CA GLY A 284 -11.79 18.27 18.17
C GLY A 284 -11.16 17.69 19.42
N VAL A 285 -11.32 16.40 19.58
CA VAL A 285 -10.69 15.60 20.63
C VAL A 285 -9.93 14.43 20.04
N ALA A 286 -8.85 14.03 20.69
CA ALA A 286 -8.03 12.88 20.26
C ALA A 286 -7.80 11.94 21.45
N THR A 287 -7.33 10.73 21.15
CA THR A 287 -6.86 9.82 22.19
C THR A 287 -5.69 10.42 22.95
N SER A 288 -5.49 10.06 24.20
CA SER A 288 -4.35 10.52 25.02
C SER A 288 -2.96 10.08 24.48
N GLU A 289 -2.92 9.27 23.45
CA GLU A 289 -1.69 8.93 22.73
C GLU A 289 -1.24 10.05 21.77
N MET A 290 -2.11 11.00 21.44
CA MET A 290 -1.77 12.19 20.65
C MET A 290 -1.30 13.33 21.54
N ILE A 291 -0.27 14.01 21.13
CA ILE A 291 0.31 15.18 21.79
C ILE A 291 -0.09 16.42 21.00
N PRO A 292 -1.00 17.27 21.54
CA PRO A 292 -1.33 18.54 20.90
C PRO A 292 -0.22 19.57 21.18
N MET A 293 0.38 20.06 20.11
CA MET A 293 1.44 21.06 20.13
C MET A 293 0.95 22.33 19.46
N TYR A 294 1.17 23.48 20.09
CA TYR A 294 0.73 24.78 19.61
C TYR A 294 1.93 25.65 19.24
N PRO A 295 2.38 25.63 17.96
CA PRO A 295 3.51 26.44 17.54
C PRO A 295 3.23 27.92 17.77
N LEU A 296 4.22 28.65 18.30
CA LEU A 296 4.13 30.08 18.50
C LEU A 296 4.26 30.79 17.14
N ALA A 297 3.18 31.39 16.67
CA ALA A 297 3.05 31.91 15.31
C ALA A 297 4.08 33.01 14.96
N ASP A 298 4.64 33.70 15.99
CA ASP A 298 5.64 34.74 15.81
C ASP A 298 7.05 34.21 15.51
N ARG A 299 7.26 32.86 15.60
CA ARG A 299 8.59 32.23 15.43
C ARG A 299 8.58 30.83 14.86
N LEU A 300 7.49 30.10 14.93
CA LEU A 300 7.38 28.72 14.46
C LEU A 300 6.13 28.50 13.61
N ASN A 301 6.33 28.20 12.34
CA ASN A 301 5.26 27.85 11.41
C ASN A 301 4.76 26.43 11.65
N ARG A 302 3.46 26.22 11.60
CA ARG A 302 2.78 24.95 11.82
C ARG A 302 3.19 23.86 10.82
N ALA A 303 3.29 24.20 9.53
CA ALA A 303 3.72 23.26 8.50
C ALA A 303 5.20 22.88 8.70
N TYR A 304 6.08 23.84 9.03
CA TYR A 304 7.47 23.53 9.35
C TYR A 304 7.57 22.53 10.50
N LEU A 305 6.90 22.76 11.63
CA LEU A 305 6.88 21.83 12.76
C LEU A 305 6.39 20.44 12.35
N CYS A 306 5.30 20.37 11.59
CA CYS A 306 4.74 19.10 11.13
C CYS A 306 5.76 18.31 10.31
N TYR A 307 6.39 18.94 9.33
CA TYR A 307 7.37 18.25 8.47
C TYR A 307 8.71 17.96 9.18
N TRP A 308 9.10 18.79 10.16
CA TRP A 308 10.23 18.50 11.04
C TRP A 308 9.98 17.21 11.84
N LEU A 309 8.81 17.06 12.47
CA LEU A 309 8.42 15.87 13.21
C LEU A 309 8.23 14.64 12.29
N ARG A 310 7.86 14.84 11.02
CA ARG A 310 7.67 13.79 10.03
C ARG A 310 8.93 13.39 9.29
N SER A 311 10.03 14.10 9.47
CA SER A 311 11.29 13.81 8.78
C SER A 311 11.82 12.43 9.13
N ASP A 312 12.45 11.77 8.16
CA ASP A 312 13.04 10.44 8.35
C ASP A 312 14.12 10.44 9.43
N ALA A 313 14.86 11.55 9.58
CA ALA A 313 15.86 11.73 10.63
C ALA A 313 15.22 11.74 12.02
N PHE A 314 14.17 12.54 12.22
CA PHE A 314 13.46 12.58 13.50
C PHE A 314 12.80 11.25 13.83
N VAL A 315 12.10 10.64 12.87
CA VAL A 315 11.42 9.33 13.06
C VAL A 315 12.42 8.25 13.46
N ARG A 316 13.58 8.19 12.80
CA ARG A 316 14.66 7.24 13.14
C ARG A 316 15.16 7.49 14.57
N HIS A 317 15.53 8.74 14.86
CA HIS A 317 16.05 9.15 16.16
C HIS A 317 15.07 8.83 17.30
N ILE A 318 13.80 9.20 17.16
CA ILE A 318 12.80 9.00 18.21
C ILE A 318 12.45 7.51 18.38
N SER A 319 12.51 6.72 17.30
CA SER A 319 12.21 5.29 17.32
C SER A 319 13.29 4.48 18.08
N GLU A 320 14.51 4.98 18.16
CA GLU A 320 15.59 4.39 18.96
C GLU A 320 15.43 4.65 20.47
N LYS A 321 14.61 5.64 20.84
CA LYS A 321 14.42 6.11 22.23
C LYS A 321 13.11 5.63 22.88
N VAL A 322 12.43 4.65 22.25
CA VAL A 322 11.18 4.13 22.79
C VAL A 322 11.37 3.02 23.79
N ALA A 323 10.40 2.88 24.71
CA ALA A 323 10.30 1.77 25.66
C ALA A 323 9.03 0.94 25.40
N GLY A 324 9.08 -0.35 25.70
CA GLY A 324 7.95 -1.27 25.60
C GLY A 324 7.96 -2.16 24.35
N ALA A 325 8.04 -3.48 24.54
CA ALA A 325 8.20 -4.45 23.45
C ALA A 325 6.97 -4.57 22.51
N LYS A 326 5.73 -4.54 23.08
CA LYS A 326 4.49 -4.69 22.29
C LYS A 326 3.87 -3.37 21.85
N MET A 327 4.00 -2.33 22.66
CA MET A 327 3.42 -1.01 22.42
C MET A 327 4.45 0.09 22.75
N PRO A 328 5.48 0.25 21.89
CA PRO A 328 6.54 1.20 22.15
C PRO A 328 6.00 2.63 22.17
N ARG A 329 6.37 3.38 23.21
CA ARG A 329 5.97 4.77 23.42
C ARG A 329 7.18 5.65 23.66
N VAL A 330 7.09 6.88 23.18
CA VAL A 330 8.06 7.93 23.52
C VAL A 330 7.77 8.40 24.94
N SER A 331 8.83 8.49 25.76
CA SER A 331 8.75 9.16 27.07
C SER A 331 8.46 10.64 26.89
N MET A 332 7.49 11.18 27.64
CA MET A 332 7.17 12.60 27.58
C MET A 332 8.30 13.49 28.11
N ASP A 333 9.08 13.01 29.08
CA ASP A 333 10.23 13.74 29.58
C ASP A 333 11.32 13.84 28.52
N TYR A 334 11.56 12.73 27.79
CA TYR A 334 12.49 12.75 26.66
C TYR A 334 11.97 13.65 25.53
N PHE A 335 10.70 13.54 25.14
CA PHE A 335 10.11 14.37 24.10
C PHE A 335 10.23 15.87 24.43
N ARG A 336 9.95 16.26 25.68
CA ARG A 336 10.08 17.64 26.15
C ARG A 336 11.51 18.16 26.18
N SER A 337 12.51 17.28 26.30
CA SER A 337 13.92 17.65 26.30
C SER A 337 14.49 17.92 24.91
N LEU A 338 13.73 17.63 23.85
CA LEU A 338 14.16 17.84 22.47
C LEU A 338 14.29 19.32 22.16
N ALA A 339 15.27 19.64 21.30
CA ALA A 339 15.40 20.96 20.71
C ALA A 339 15.06 20.90 19.23
N ILE A 340 14.45 21.98 18.73
CA ILE A 340 14.09 22.18 17.33
C ILE A 340 14.91 23.32 16.76
N GLU A 341 15.37 23.19 15.51
CA GLU A 341 16.00 24.26 14.76
C GLU A 341 14.97 25.33 14.41
N MET A 342 15.38 26.59 14.54
CA MET A 342 14.53 27.77 14.35
C MET A 342 15.07 28.61 13.17
N PRO A 343 14.84 28.18 11.92
CA PRO A 343 15.17 29.00 10.76
C PRO A 343 14.32 30.28 10.73
N PRO A 344 14.71 31.33 9.96
CA PRO A 344 13.91 32.53 9.81
C PRO A 344 12.43 32.23 9.46
N LEU A 345 11.49 32.92 10.11
CA LEU A 345 10.06 32.68 9.93
C LEU A 345 9.62 32.83 8.45
N GLU A 346 10.19 33.80 7.74
CA GLU A 346 9.93 34.01 6.30
C GLU A 346 10.26 32.75 5.47
N LEU A 347 11.34 32.03 5.79
CA LEU A 347 11.70 30.80 5.10
C LEU A 347 10.74 29.66 5.43
N GLN A 348 10.26 29.60 6.68
CA GLN A 348 9.24 28.64 7.08
C GLN A 348 7.89 28.92 6.37
N GLU A 349 7.52 30.19 6.20
CA GLU A 349 6.32 30.61 5.46
C GLU A 349 6.42 30.28 3.96
N GLN A 350 7.57 30.50 3.34
CA GLN A 350 7.81 30.07 1.95
C GLN A 350 7.62 28.56 1.78
N PHE A 351 8.11 27.77 2.73
CA PHE A 351 7.89 26.33 2.73
C PHE A 351 6.40 25.99 2.91
N ALA A 352 5.70 26.64 3.84
CA ALA A 352 4.26 26.42 4.06
C ALA A 352 3.43 26.72 2.81
N ALA A 353 3.71 27.82 2.11
CA ALA A 353 3.07 28.17 0.85
C ALA A 353 3.34 27.13 -0.26
N PHE A 354 4.55 26.60 -0.31
CA PHE A 354 4.91 25.52 -1.23
C PHE A 354 4.13 24.24 -0.93
N VAL A 355 4.03 23.83 0.35
CA VAL A 355 3.25 22.66 0.79
C VAL A 355 1.78 22.81 0.38
N GLU A 356 1.17 23.98 0.65
CA GLU A 356 -0.22 24.27 0.27
C GLU A 356 -0.46 24.11 -1.23
N GLN A 357 0.48 24.57 -2.06
CA GLN A 357 0.40 24.42 -3.52
C GLN A 357 0.48 22.94 -3.95
N ILE A 358 1.36 22.18 -3.32
CA ILE A 358 1.49 20.74 -3.58
C ILE A 358 0.22 20.00 -3.13
N ASP A 359 -0.34 20.32 -1.97
CA ASP A 359 -1.55 19.67 -1.47
C ASP A 359 -2.77 19.95 -2.39
N LYS A 360 -2.92 21.15 -2.94
CA LYS A 360 -3.91 21.44 -4.00
C LYS A 360 -3.70 20.55 -5.23
N SER A 361 -2.44 20.34 -5.62
CA SER A 361 -2.10 19.44 -6.74
C SER A 361 -2.42 17.96 -6.43
N LYS A 362 -2.16 17.51 -5.20
CA LYS A 362 -2.51 16.15 -4.75
C LYS A 362 -4.00 15.90 -4.80
N VAL A 363 -4.82 16.85 -4.37
CA VAL A 363 -6.29 16.74 -4.43
C VAL A 363 -6.76 16.52 -5.87
N ALA A 364 -6.23 17.24 -6.84
CA ALA A 364 -6.57 17.04 -8.24
C ALA A 364 -6.13 15.68 -8.79
N VAL A 365 -4.93 15.21 -8.41
CA VAL A 365 -4.41 13.90 -8.83
C VAL A 365 -5.21 12.77 -8.17
N GLN A 366 -5.56 12.89 -6.88
CA GLN A 366 -6.37 11.90 -6.16
C GLN A 366 -7.75 11.75 -6.79
N LYS A 367 -8.42 12.87 -7.11
CA LYS A 367 -9.70 12.84 -7.80
C LYS A 367 -9.62 12.11 -9.14
N ALA A 368 -8.58 12.37 -9.94
CA ALA A 368 -8.37 11.68 -11.21
C ALA A 368 -8.05 10.19 -11.03
N LEU A 369 -7.38 9.81 -9.92
CA LEU A 369 -7.14 8.42 -9.54
C LEU A 369 -8.45 7.71 -9.19
N ASP A 370 -9.29 8.33 -8.36
CA ASP A 370 -10.58 7.77 -7.94
C ASP A 370 -11.52 7.58 -9.14
N GLU A 371 -11.58 8.56 -10.06
CA GLU A 371 -12.35 8.45 -11.31
C GLU A 371 -11.85 7.31 -12.20
N ALA A 372 -10.52 7.13 -12.32
CA ALA A 372 -9.93 6.05 -13.10
C ALA A 372 -10.21 4.68 -12.46
N GLN A 373 -10.15 4.57 -11.12
CA GLN A 373 -10.49 3.35 -10.40
C GLN A 373 -11.96 2.98 -10.57
N LEU A 374 -12.86 3.94 -10.44
CA LEU A 374 -14.30 3.72 -10.65
C LEU A 374 -14.59 3.25 -12.08
N LEU A 375 -13.92 3.85 -13.08
CA LEU A 375 -14.07 3.43 -14.47
C LEU A 375 -13.54 2.01 -14.68
N PHE A 376 -12.38 1.67 -14.10
CA PHE A 376 -11.82 0.32 -14.16
C PHE A 376 -12.79 -0.71 -13.58
N ASP A 377 -13.31 -0.47 -12.38
CA ASP A 377 -14.25 -1.37 -11.70
C ASP A 377 -15.56 -1.53 -12.48
N SER A 378 -16.09 -0.45 -13.04
CA SER A 378 -17.30 -0.47 -13.89
C SER A 378 -17.09 -1.30 -15.17
N LEU A 379 -15.92 -1.18 -15.80
CA LEU A 379 -15.61 -1.97 -16.99
C LEU A 379 -15.35 -3.45 -16.64
N MET A 380 -14.68 -3.73 -15.53
CA MET A 380 -14.52 -5.10 -15.01
C MET A 380 -15.89 -5.75 -14.78
N GLN A 381 -16.84 -5.01 -14.18
CA GLN A 381 -18.20 -5.49 -13.98
C GLN A 381 -18.94 -5.67 -15.31
N LYS A 382 -18.78 -4.76 -16.25
CA LYS A 382 -19.42 -4.83 -17.58
C LYS A 382 -18.95 -6.03 -18.40
N TYR A 383 -17.65 -6.31 -18.40
CA TYR A 383 -17.05 -7.36 -19.22
C TYR A 383 -17.08 -8.74 -18.55
N PHE A 384 -16.99 -8.78 -17.22
CA PHE A 384 -16.78 -10.01 -16.45
C PHE A 384 -17.84 -10.24 -15.35
N GLY A 385 -18.74 -9.30 -15.09
CA GLY A 385 -19.77 -9.36 -14.05
C GLY A 385 -21.03 -10.16 -14.35
#